data_0206271fedb4574083c3fcc6eb827acf
#
_entry.id   0206271fedb4574083c3fcc6eb827acf
#
_cell.length_a   1.000
_cell.length_b   1.000
_cell.length_c   1.000
_cell.angle_alpha   90.00
_cell.angle_beta   90.00
_cell.angle_gamma   90.00
#
_symmetry.space_group_name_H-M   'P 1'
#
loop_
_entity.id
_entity.type
_entity.pdbx_description
1 polymer ?
#
loop_
_entity_poly.entity_id
_entity_poly.type
_entity_poly.pdbx_seq_one_letter_code
_entity_poly.pdbx_strand_id
1 'polypeptide(L)'
;KVSMSIPLQETFKKPKKVNTYYPITEEECIEDKTICCLSFVTKEIEDVETRIAFEILEHMLLKSSASPLTKELISEQGLGQTLEEAGYDTGKRQPTFSIVLNGSKSEHAEMFKKTVFEVLHRLVTEGIEKDLIDAALSVVSFGLQEGDTPWEAKGVIYSEEVQMSVLYDQHPFRHLTYKKHLQHIQEQKDKGYFESLIKQYFLDNPHYAFIILEPSYTLEVEEEEKLTKELEAYRETLSEEDLEALIEMNAKLDAEQDEPNTKEALALLPHLSARDLKHEVAQVVIKEVQLEDAILYFNPEYTGPISYLHFLFDTSHVKQEQLPYLGLIANLLTYVSTKHYMYNALENEINKQTGGLNCSVNAYAHYEDTCSYKPYFKISCKVLNEKLPVLPDLLKEITLNSIFSEKDKIKEIIGMMKYEIERSFTSSPEYRATRRLYTYFSDAALYEDHVSGMVYYVFLKEQYENFDSCCEKLMDTLTQLYHSIMQRKALKISVTAEEHEYEMLKGKLEDFVKALPSIESKKATYTFERTIRNEAYVTSSSVQAIVSGFNFKQLG
;
A
#
# COMPACT_ATOMS: atom_id res chain seq x y z
N LYS A 1 -18.81 31.43 19.42
CA LYS A 1 -17.52 30.85 18.99
C LYS A 1 -17.06 29.87 20.05
N VAL A 2 -17.01 28.61 19.73
CA VAL A 2 -16.40 27.59 20.58
C VAL A 2 -14.89 27.65 20.30
N SER A 3 -14.08 27.74 21.37
CA SER A 3 -12.62 27.64 21.22
C SER A 3 -12.27 26.18 20.94
N MET A 4 -11.67 25.91 19.81
CA MET A 4 -11.27 24.58 19.34
C MET A 4 -9.78 24.31 19.59
N SER A 5 -9.23 24.76 20.72
CA SER A 5 -7.84 24.45 21.04
C SER A 5 -7.69 22.97 21.42
N ILE A 6 -6.83 22.26 20.69
CA ILE A 6 -6.45 20.87 21.00
C ILE A 6 -5.36 20.92 22.08
N PRO A 7 -5.62 20.37 23.29
CA PRO A 7 -4.60 20.35 24.34
C PRO A 7 -3.47 19.38 23.99
N LEU A 8 -2.28 19.63 24.52
CA LEU A 8 -1.18 18.68 24.47
C LEU A 8 -1.41 17.56 25.49
N GLN A 9 -1.10 16.33 25.10
CA GLN A 9 -1.00 15.21 26.03
C GLN A 9 0.23 15.41 26.94
N GLU A 10 0.03 15.34 28.24
CA GLU A 10 1.15 15.37 29.18
C GLU A 10 2.06 14.17 29.00
N THR A 11 3.38 14.42 29.08
CA THR A 11 4.39 13.37 28.98
C THR A 11 4.21 12.31 30.08
N PHE A 12 4.20 11.06 29.69
CA PHE A 12 4.12 9.96 30.65
C PHE A 12 5.38 9.93 31.55
N LYS A 13 5.18 9.77 32.85
CA LYS A 13 6.30 9.60 33.80
C LYS A 13 7.01 8.25 33.64
N LYS A 14 6.29 7.25 33.12
CA LYS A 14 6.77 5.91 32.79
C LYS A 14 5.97 5.39 31.60
N PRO A 15 6.57 4.53 30.76
CA PRO A 15 5.85 3.90 29.68
C PRO A 15 4.60 3.16 30.17
N LYS A 16 3.55 3.16 29.35
CA LYS A 16 2.31 2.41 29.63
C LYS A 16 2.35 1.05 28.93
N LYS A 17 1.84 0.03 29.62
CA LYS A 17 1.55 -1.28 29.02
C LYS A 17 0.04 -1.48 29.03
N VAL A 18 -0.53 -1.86 27.88
CA VAL A 18 -1.97 -2.11 27.70
C VAL A 18 -2.12 -3.47 27.02
N ASN A 19 -2.92 -4.34 27.64
CA ASN A 19 -3.39 -5.58 27.01
C ASN A 19 -4.88 -5.40 26.73
N THR A 20 -5.30 -5.68 25.52
CA THR A 20 -6.69 -5.59 25.10
C THR A 20 -7.00 -6.66 24.07
N TYR A 21 -8.26 -6.80 23.69
CA TYR A 21 -8.73 -7.84 22.79
C TYR A 21 -9.43 -7.21 21.59
N TYR A 22 -9.56 -7.99 20.51
CA TYR A 22 -10.40 -7.67 19.37
C TYR A 22 -11.16 -8.92 18.90
N PRO A 23 -12.37 -8.78 18.34
CA PRO A 23 -13.18 -9.92 17.97
C PRO A 23 -12.68 -10.62 16.71
N ILE A 24 -12.76 -11.94 16.71
CA ILE A 24 -12.60 -12.80 15.54
C ILE A 24 -13.72 -13.84 15.51
N THR A 25 -14.00 -14.43 14.33
CA THR A 25 -15.01 -15.48 14.18
C THR A 25 -14.43 -16.88 14.49
N GLU A 26 -15.30 -17.85 14.80
CA GLU A 26 -14.89 -19.25 15.07
C GLU A 26 -14.27 -19.94 13.84
N GLU A 27 -14.56 -19.46 12.63
CA GLU A 27 -13.97 -19.98 11.39
C GLU A 27 -12.54 -19.49 11.19
N GLU A 28 -12.11 -18.46 11.89
CA GLU A 28 -10.77 -17.93 11.83
C GLU A 28 -9.84 -18.68 12.79
N CYS A 29 -8.62 -18.98 12.33
CA CYS A 29 -7.59 -19.53 13.23
C CYS A 29 -7.10 -18.44 14.17
N ILE A 30 -7.13 -18.71 15.48
CA ILE A 30 -6.65 -17.76 16.52
C ILE A 30 -5.12 -17.63 16.53
N GLU A 31 -4.42 -18.63 16.02
CA GLU A 31 -2.96 -18.63 15.95
C GLU A 31 -2.47 -17.54 14.98
N ASP A 32 -1.35 -16.92 15.29
CA ASP A 32 -0.71 -15.89 14.49
C ASP A 32 -1.61 -14.65 14.19
N LYS A 33 -2.48 -14.28 15.16
CA LYS A 33 -3.36 -13.12 15.04
C LYS A 33 -3.14 -12.05 16.12
N THR A 34 -2.20 -12.25 17.02
CA THR A 34 -1.83 -11.22 18.00
C THR A 34 -1.15 -10.04 17.31
N ILE A 35 -1.51 -8.83 17.71
CA ILE A 35 -0.90 -7.59 17.23
C ILE A 35 -0.09 -6.98 18.38
N CYS A 36 1.18 -6.70 18.15
CA CYS A 36 2.08 -6.06 19.11
C CYS A 36 2.42 -4.65 18.61
N CYS A 37 2.23 -3.63 19.44
CA CYS A 37 2.49 -2.25 19.05
C CYS A 37 3.32 -1.50 20.11
N LEU A 38 4.37 -0.82 19.64
CA LEU A 38 5.09 0.20 20.40
C LEU A 38 4.83 1.55 19.73
N SER A 39 4.10 2.45 20.41
CA SER A 39 3.74 3.76 19.88
C SER A 39 4.39 4.87 20.72
N PHE A 40 5.24 5.65 20.09
CA PHE A 40 6.02 6.75 20.69
C PHE A 40 5.44 8.08 20.28
N VAL A 41 5.23 8.99 21.24
CA VAL A 41 4.88 10.39 20.94
C VAL A 41 6.17 11.14 20.59
N THR A 42 6.13 11.85 19.47
CA THR A 42 7.26 12.63 18.97
C THR A 42 7.10 14.12 19.26
N LYS A 43 7.77 14.97 18.51
CA LYS A 43 7.68 16.42 18.61
C LYS A 43 6.39 16.92 17.96
N GLU A 44 5.92 18.11 18.40
CA GLU A 44 4.73 18.75 17.83
C GLU A 44 4.84 18.96 16.33
N ILE A 45 3.72 18.84 15.62
CA ILE A 45 3.62 18.85 14.14
C ILE A 45 4.13 20.15 13.51
N GLU A 46 4.19 21.24 14.27
CA GLU A 46 4.72 22.52 13.79
C GLU A 46 6.22 22.47 13.42
N ASP A 47 6.97 21.49 13.90
CA ASP A 47 8.38 21.31 13.52
C ASP A 47 8.52 20.52 12.22
N VAL A 48 8.49 21.24 11.09
CA VAL A 48 8.52 20.68 9.74
C VAL A 48 9.78 19.83 9.48
N GLU A 49 10.93 20.25 10.00
CA GLU A 49 12.18 19.51 9.81
C GLU A 49 12.14 18.16 10.53
N THR A 50 11.72 18.16 11.79
CA THR A 50 11.55 16.92 12.54
C THR A 50 10.50 16.01 11.88
N ARG A 51 9.40 16.56 11.35
CA ARG A 51 8.39 15.78 10.60
C ARG A 51 9.02 15.05 9.42
N ILE A 52 9.72 15.77 8.53
CA ILE A 52 10.37 15.17 7.36
C ILE A 52 11.43 14.14 7.79
N ALA A 53 12.18 14.42 8.84
CA ALA A 53 13.17 13.48 9.35
C ALA A 53 12.53 12.18 9.87
N PHE A 54 11.34 12.25 10.49
CA PHE A 54 10.60 11.05 10.91
C PHE A 54 9.95 10.30 9.74
N GLU A 55 9.52 10.95 8.67
CA GLU A 55 9.10 10.30 7.43
C GLU A 55 10.28 9.53 6.80
N ILE A 56 11.50 10.09 6.84
CA ILE A 56 12.71 9.39 6.40
C ILE A 56 13.04 8.20 7.34
N LEU A 57 12.95 8.40 8.66
CA LEU A 57 13.14 7.34 9.65
C LEU A 57 12.15 6.19 9.47
N GLU A 58 10.91 6.48 9.12
CA GLU A 58 9.89 5.47 8.82
C GLU A 58 10.36 4.56 7.67
N HIS A 59 10.81 5.14 6.57
CA HIS A 59 11.34 4.36 5.44
C HIS A 59 12.58 3.55 5.84
N MET A 60 13.52 4.16 6.59
CA MET A 60 14.72 3.46 7.03
C MET A 60 14.42 2.28 7.96
N LEU A 61 13.49 2.45 8.90
CA LEU A 61 13.27 1.45 9.95
C LEU A 61 12.26 0.37 9.57
N LEU A 62 11.28 0.67 8.69
CA LEU A 62 10.06 -0.13 8.54
C LEU A 62 9.69 -0.51 7.10
N LYS A 63 9.95 0.34 6.10
CA LYS A 63 9.27 0.26 4.78
C LYS A 63 10.01 -0.52 3.70
N SER A 64 11.14 -1.13 4.00
CA SER A 64 11.86 -1.99 3.06
C SER A 64 12.26 -3.32 3.68
N SER A 65 12.54 -4.32 2.87
CA SER A 65 13.09 -5.60 3.33
C SER A 65 14.53 -5.46 3.88
N ALA A 66 15.20 -4.37 3.54
CA ALA A 66 16.51 -3.98 4.08
C ALA A 66 16.39 -3.26 5.43
N SER A 67 15.19 -2.82 5.82
CA SER A 67 14.96 -2.07 7.06
C SER A 67 15.30 -2.92 8.28
N PRO A 68 16.10 -2.40 9.23
CA PRO A 68 16.62 -3.19 10.35
C PRO A 68 15.54 -3.84 11.21
N LEU A 69 14.39 -3.17 11.43
CA LEU A 69 13.29 -3.74 12.21
C LEU A 69 12.55 -4.82 11.42
N THR A 70 12.29 -4.59 10.14
CA THR A 70 11.62 -5.57 9.27
C THR A 70 12.47 -6.84 9.17
N LYS A 71 13.75 -6.69 8.91
CA LYS A 71 14.70 -7.81 8.84
C LYS A 71 14.72 -8.61 10.13
N GLU A 72 14.91 -7.95 11.27
CA GLU A 72 15.08 -8.63 12.54
C GLU A 72 13.79 -9.30 13.03
N LEU A 73 12.64 -8.58 12.97
CA LEU A 73 11.38 -9.05 13.53
C LEU A 73 10.70 -10.12 12.65
N ILE A 74 10.82 -9.99 11.33
CA ILE A 74 10.13 -10.87 10.38
C ILE A 74 11.07 -11.93 9.84
N SER A 75 12.15 -11.51 9.15
CA SER A 75 12.99 -12.47 8.41
C SER A 75 13.90 -13.31 9.32
N GLU A 76 14.52 -12.72 10.34
CA GLU A 76 15.50 -13.43 11.19
C GLU A 76 14.84 -14.17 12.37
N GLN A 77 13.90 -13.54 13.06
CA GLN A 77 13.28 -14.12 14.25
C GLN A 77 11.89 -14.69 14.03
N GLY A 78 11.21 -14.35 12.91
CA GLY A 78 9.88 -14.87 12.59
C GLY A 78 8.82 -14.55 13.65
N LEU A 79 8.90 -13.37 14.30
CA LEU A 79 8.00 -13.01 15.39
C LEU A 79 6.58 -12.63 14.91
N GLY A 80 6.41 -12.32 13.64
CA GLY A 80 5.13 -11.97 13.02
C GLY A 80 5.22 -11.99 11.50
N GLN A 81 4.18 -11.51 10.83
CA GLN A 81 4.06 -11.62 9.37
C GLN A 81 4.31 -10.29 8.64
N THR A 82 3.91 -9.15 9.22
CA THR A 82 4.07 -7.84 8.56
C THR A 82 4.19 -6.68 9.55
N LEU A 83 4.86 -5.61 9.11
CA LEU A 83 4.93 -4.30 9.77
C LEU A 83 4.17 -3.22 8.98
N GLU A 84 3.24 -3.57 8.09
CA GLU A 84 2.63 -2.64 7.14
C GLU A 84 1.89 -1.46 7.81
N GLU A 85 1.25 -1.68 8.95
CA GLU A 85 0.58 -0.63 9.74
C GLU A 85 1.52 0.21 10.60
N ALA A 86 2.80 -0.17 10.67
CA ALA A 86 3.81 0.62 11.36
C ALA A 86 4.13 1.89 10.57
N GLY A 87 4.31 3.01 11.28
CA GLY A 87 4.66 4.25 10.62
C GLY A 87 4.53 5.50 11.49
N TYR A 88 4.69 6.64 10.84
CA TYR A 88 4.63 7.95 11.44
C TYR A 88 3.29 8.63 11.12
N ASP A 89 2.41 8.72 12.12
CA ASP A 89 1.09 9.34 12.02
C ASP A 89 1.17 10.83 12.35
N THR A 90 0.98 11.67 11.31
CA THR A 90 1.01 13.13 11.37
C THR A 90 -0.38 13.76 11.55
N GLY A 91 -1.46 12.98 11.60
CA GLY A 91 -2.84 13.46 11.73
C GLY A 91 -3.18 14.07 13.11
N LYS A 92 -2.20 14.26 13.99
CA LYS A 92 -2.35 14.72 15.37
C LYS A 92 -1.44 15.91 15.65
N ARG A 93 -1.83 16.74 16.65
CA ARG A 93 -0.95 17.82 17.11
C ARG A 93 0.40 17.31 17.61
N GLN A 94 0.40 16.18 18.31
CA GLN A 94 1.61 15.45 18.70
C GLN A 94 1.66 14.15 17.89
N PRO A 95 2.35 14.13 16.75
CA PRO A 95 2.53 12.93 15.93
C PRO A 95 3.06 11.74 16.71
N THR A 96 2.69 10.57 16.28
CA THR A 96 3.15 9.32 16.89
C THR A 96 3.90 8.46 15.88
N PHE A 97 5.00 7.87 16.32
CA PHE A 97 5.72 6.85 15.57
C PHE A 97 5.38 5.49 16.17
N SER A 98 4.74 4.64 15.39
CA SER A 98 4.28 3.33 15.84
C SER A 98 5.02 2.21 15.12
N ILE A 99 5.50 1.23 15.87
CA ILE A 99 6.06 -0.02 15.36
C ILE A 99 5.01 -1.08 15.65
N VAL A 100 4.32 -1.55 14.62
CA VAL A 100 3.18 -2.48 14.71
C VAL A 100 3.57 -3.78 14.03
N LEU A 101 3.59 -4.87 14.79
CA LEU A 101 3.84 -6.21 14.30
C LEU A 101 2.52 -6.98 14.25
N ASN A 102 2.06 -7.27 13.05
CA ASN A 102 0.84 -8.03 12.79
C ASN A 102 1.16 -9.51 12.54
N GLY A 103 0.17 -10.37 12.76
CA GLY A 103 0.34 -11.81 12.52
C GLY A 103 1.31 -12.47 13.49
N SER A 104 1.31 -12.04 14.76
CA SER A 104 2.19 -12.51 15.83
C SER A 104 1.46 -13.45 16.79
N LYS A 105 2.18 -13.92 17.81
CA LYS A 105 1.67 -14.71 18.95
C LYS A 105 1.80 -13.93 20.23
N SER A 106 0.88 -14.17 21.18
CA SER A 106 0.91 -13.50 22.49
C SER A 106 2.25 -13.72 23.24
N GLU A 107 2.83 -14.92 23.12
CA GLU A 107 4.13 -15.27 23.71
C GLU A 107 5.31 -14.50 23.12
N HIS A 108 5.18 -13.96 21.90
CA HIS A 108 6.22 -13.16 21.23
C HIS A 108 6.25 -11.70 21.69
N ALA A 109 5.23 -11.21 22.41
CA ALA A 109 5.08 -9.77 22.71
C ALA A 109 6.30 -9.17 23.47
N GLU A 110 6.81 -9.85 24.48
CA GLU A 110 7.99 -9.36 25.21
C GLU A 110 9.27 -9.47 24.38
N MET A 111 9.39 -10.50 23.54
CA MET A 111 10.52 -10.65 22.61
C MET A 111 10.48 -9.53 21.56
N PHE A 112 9.31 -9.25 20.97
CA PHE A 112 9.12 -8.13 20.06
C PHE A 112 9.62 -6.81 20.66
N LYS A 113 9.15 -6.46 21.87
CA LYS A 113 9.60 -5.25 22.56
C LYS A 113 11.12 -5.24 22.74
N LYS A 114 11.69 -6.33 23.25
CA LYS A 114 13.12 -6.48 23.49
C LYS A 114 13.92 -6.28 22.20
N THR A 115 13.52 -6.98 21.13
CA THR A 115 14.19 -6.91 19.83
C THR A 115 14.16 -5.51 19.24
N VAL A 116 13.01 -4.80 19.31
CA VAL A 116 12.91 -3.40 18.85
C VAL A 116 13.95 -2.54 19.56
N PHE A 117 14.03 -2.58 20.88
CA PHE A 117 15.00 -1.75 21.63
C PHE A 117 16.45 -2.16 21.36
N GLU A 118 16.74 -3.46 21.18
CA GLU A 118 18.08 -3.94 20.83
C GLU A 118 18.51 -3.42 19.45
N VAL A 119 17.62 -3.48 18.44
CA VAL A 119 17.89 -2.91 17.12
C VAL A 119 18.13 -1.40 17.19
N LEU A 120 17.26 -0.66 17.88
CA LEU A 120 17.42 0.79 18.02
C LEU A 120 18.73 1.17 18.75
N HIS A 121 19.11 0.43 19.80
CA HIS A 121 20.40 0.60 20.47
C HIS A 121 21.58 0.31 19.55
N ARG A 122 21.52 -0.76 18.77
CA ARG A 122 22.55 -1.11 17.78
C ARG A 122 22.74 0.02 16.76
N LEU A 123 21.66 0.54 16.19
CA LEU A 123 21.71 1.65 15.23
C LEU A 123 22.35 2.92 15.82
N VAL A 124 22.09 3.23 17.08
CA VAL A 124 22.71 4.41 17.75
C VAL A 124 24.19 4.18 18.04
N THR A 125 24.62 2.93 18.33
CA THR A 125 26.00 2.64 18.74
C THR A 125 26.93 2.32 17.57
N GLU A 126 26.43 1.64 16.54
CA GLU A 126 27.20 1.18 15.39
C GLU A 126 27.01 2.09 14.16
N GLY A 127 25.97 2.93 14.16
CA GLY A 127 25.58 3.79 13.04
C GLY A 127 24.59 3.10 12.09
N ILE A 128 24.00 3.90 11.23
CA ILE A 128 23.05 3.46 10.20
C ILE A 128 23.79 3.33 8.85
N GLU A 129 23.52 2.26 8.10
CA GLU A 129 24.11 2.07 6.79
C GLU A 129 23.78 3.23 5.84
N LYS A 130 24.81 3.79 5.21
CA LYS A 130 24.69 4.96 4.35
C LYS A 130 23.73 4.73 3.18
N ASP A 131 23.76 3.56 2.58
CA ASP A 131 22.89 3.19 1.45
C ASP A 131 21.41 3.20 1.85
N LEU A 132 21.10 2.80 3.08
CA LEU A 132 19.74 2.83 3.62
C LEU A 132 19.25 4.27 3.85
N ILE A 133 20.13 5.14 4.39
CA ILE A 133 19.82 6.57 4.57
C ILE A 133 19.55 7.22 3.20
N ASP A 134 20.42 6.97 2.22
CA ASP A 134 20.31 7.56 0.88
C ASP A 134 19.05 7.07 0.13
N ALA A 135 18.68 5.82 0.30
CA ALA A 135 17.46 5.24 -0.27
C ALA A 135 16.20 5.90 0.34
N ALA A 136 16.09 5.95 1.67
CA ALA A 136 14.96 6.55 2.37
C ALA A 136 14.81 8.05 2.06
N LEU A 137 15.92 8.77 2.05
CA LEU A 137 15.96 10.19 1.71
C LEU A 137 15.51 10.44 0.25
N SER A 138 15.89 9.56 -0.68
CA SER A 138 15.44 9.64 -2.07
C SER A 138 13.93 9.43 -2.21
N VAL A 139 13.37 8.45 -1.50
CA VAL A 139 11.92 8.16 -1.53
C VAL A 139 11.11 9.36 -1.00
N VAL A 140 11.46 9.89 0.17
CA VAL A 140 10.76 11.04 0.75
C VAL A 140 10.94 12.29 -0.11
N SER A 141 12.15 12.56 -0.59
CA SER A 141 12.41 13.68 -1.51
C SER A 141 11.60 13.58 -2.79
N PHE A 142 11.45 12.37 -3.35
CA PHE A 142 10.63 12.13 -4.53
C PHE A 142 9.16 12.43 -4.25
N GLY A 143 8.58 11.89 -3.17
CA GLY A 143 7.19 12.13 -2.78
C GLY A 143 6.86 13.60 -2.59
N LEU A 144 7.75 14.34 -1.91
CA LEU A 144 7.61 15.79 -1.71
C LEU A 144 7.68 16.60 -3.04
N GLN A 145 8.43 16.12 -4.03
CA GLN A 145 8.51 16.77 -5.35
C GLN A 145 7.32 16.41 -6.23
N GLU A 146 6.86 15.17 -6.20
CA GLU A 146 5.68 14.74 -6.94
C GLU A 146 4.43 15.44 -6.42
N GLY A 147 4.23 15.46 -5.09
CA GLY A 147 3.10 16.10 -4.42
C GLY A 147 1.75 15.67 -4.98
N ASP A 148 1.65 14.42 -5.42
CA ASP A 148 0.46 13.84 -6.05
C ASP A 148 0.42 12.35 -5.73
N THR A 149 -0.77 11.78 -5.61
CA THR A 149 -0.97 10.34 -5.43
C THR A 149 -2.04 9.85 -6.39
N PRO A 150 -2.13 8.54 -6.67
CA PRO A 150 -3.22 7.99 -7.46
C PRO A 150 -4.62 8.20 -6.86
N TRP A 151 -4.68 8.49 -5.56
CA TRP A 151 -5.92 8.58 -4.78
C TRP A 151 -6.33 10.01 -4.47
N GLU A 152 -5.37 10.94 -4.41
CA GLU A 152 -5.60 12.34 -4.04
C GLU A 152 -4.90 13.28 -5.00
N ALA A 153 -5.67 14.23 -5.53
CA ALA A 153 -5.13 15.26 -6.41
C ALA A 153 -4.21 16.23 -5.63
N LYS A 154 -3.18 16.72 -6.29
CA LYS A 154 -2.18 17.67 -5.74
C LYS A 154 -2.80 18.84 -4.96
N GLY A 155 -3.92 19.37 -5.44
CA GLY A 155 -4.63 20.45 -4.75
C GLY A 155 -5.21 20.05 -3.40
N VAL A 156 -5.65 18.80 -3.23
CA VAL A 156 -6.15 18.26 -1.96
C VAL A 156 -4.99 18.13 -0.99
N ILE A 157 -3.90 17.47 -1.39
CA ILE A 157 -2.69 17.31 -0.57
C ILE A 157 -2.17 18.66 -0.08
N TYR A 158 -2.07 19.65 -0.96
CA TYR A 158 -1.62 21.00 -0.56
C TYR A 158 -2.61 21.70 0.38
N SER A 159 -3.91 21.44 0.24
CA SER A 159 -4.93 21.99 1.15
C SER A 159 -4.81 21.37 2.54
N GLU A 160 -4.53 20.08 2.65
CA GLU A 160 -4.28 19.40 3.93
C GLU A 160 -3.02 19.92 4.63
N GLU A 161 -1.92 20.10 3.88
CA GLU A 161 -0.69 20.72 4.40
C GLU A 161 -0.93 22.15 4.92
N VAL A 162 -1.74 22.94 4.20
CA VAL A 162 -2.15 24.28 4.65
C VAL A 162 -3.03 24.19 5.90
N GLN A 163 -3.98 23.24 5.93
CA GLN A 163 -4.88 23.04 7.05
C GLN A 163 -4.12 22.67 8.34
N MET A 164 -3.13 21.77 8.24
CA MET A 164 -2.25 21.44 9.39
C MET A 164 -1.58 22.67 9.97
N SER A 165 -1.14 23.61 9.13
CA SER A 165 -0.55 24.85 9.59
C SER A 165 -1.56 25.75 10.29
N VAL A 166 -2.72 25.96 9.68
CA VAL A 166 -3.76 26.89 10.15
C VAL A 166 -4.45 26.41 11.43
N LEU A 167 -4.65 25.10 11.59
CA LEU A 167 -5.26 24.52 12.79
C LEU A 167 -4.50 24.86 14.09
N TYR A 168 -3.18 25.12 13.98
CA TYR A 168 -2.32 25.44 15.11
C TYR A 168 -1.76 26.87 15.06
N ASP A 169 -2.50 27.80 14.43
CA ASP A 169 -2.17 29.23 14.34
C ASP A 169 -0.79 29.51 13.68
N GLN A 170 -0.33 28.60 12.78
CA GLN A 170 0.91 28.77 12.04
C GLN A 170 0.68 29.43 10.68
N HIS A 171 1.76 29.89 10.05
CA HIS A 171 1.69 30.45 8.70
C HIS A 171 1.19 29.39 7.70
N PRO A 172 0.16 29.64 6.87
CA PRO A 172 -0.48 28.66 6.00
C PRO A 172 0.47 27.84 5.12
N PHE A 173 1.55 28.46 4.64
CA PHE A 173 2.53 27.80 3.75
C PHE A 173 3.72 27.17 4.47
N ARG A 174 3.65 27.01 5.80
CA ARG A 174 4.77 26.48 6.59
C ARG A 174 5.17 25.08 6.13
N HIS A 175 4.22 24.19 6.01
CA HIS A 175 4.45 22.79 5.61
C HIS A 175 4.76 22.64 4.12
N LEU A 176 4.35 23.58 3.27
CA LEU A 176 4.70 23.58 1.84
C LEU A 176 6.16 23.99 1.57
N THR A 177 6.86 24.57 2.54
CA THR A 177 8.25 25.03 2.38
C THR A 177 9.29 24.01 2.84
N TYR A 178 9.28 22.81 2.23
CA TYR A 178 10.11 21.67 2.65
C TYR A 178 11.57 21.73 2.20
N LYS A 179 11.90 22.38 1.07
CA LYS A 179 13.23 22.30 0.43
C LYS A 179 14.40 22.62 1.33
N LYS A 180 14.30 23.71 2.12
CA LYS A 180 15.36 24.12 3.04
C LYS A 180 15.61 23.11 4.17
N HIS A 181 14.54 22.47 4.65
CA HIS A 181 14.62 21.45 5.69
C HIS A 181 15.24 20.16 5.16
N LEU A 182 14.80 19.73 3.97
CA LEU A 182 15.38 18.58 3.30
C LEU A 182 16.88 18.76 3.00
N GLN A 183 17.27 19.97 2.54
CA GLN A 183 18.68 20.31 2.34
C GLN A 183 19.48 20.23 3.64
N HIS A 184 18.96 20.78 4.73
CA HIS A 184 19.64 20.70 6.04
C HIS A 184 19.78 19.26 6.52
N ILE A 185 18.73 18.44 6.42
CA ILE A 185 18.77 17.00 6.74
C ILE A 185 19.86 16.32 5.91
N GLN A 186 19.93 16.61 4.61
CA GLN A 186 20.94 16.04 3.71
C GLN A 186 22.39 16.43 4.09
N GLU A 187 22.61 17.65 4.58
CA GLU A 187 23.90 18.12 5.08
C GLU A 187 24.30 17.49 6.44
N GLN A 188 23.32 17.02 7.23
CA GLN A 188 23.53 16.43 8.54
C GLN A 188 23.53 14.90 8.55
N LYS A 189 23.05 14.23 7.48
CA LYS A 189 22.83 12.78 7.45
C LYS A 189 24.04 11.93 7.81
N ASP A 190 25.24 12.36 7.42
CA ASP A 190 26.50 11.63 7.68
C ASP A 190 27.14 12.04 9.05
N LYS A 191 26.44 12.81 9.89
CA LYS A 191 26.95 13.35 11.17
C LYS A 191 26.22 12.81 12.40
N GLY A 192 25.56 11.66 12.26
CA GLY A 192 24.80 11.05 13.36
C GLY A 192 23.44 11.73 13.64
N TYR A 193 22.88 12.42 12.65
CA TYR A 193 21.60 13.14 12.81
C TYR A 193 20.45 12.18 13.13
N PHE A 194 20.30 11.11 12.37
CA PHE A 194 19.23 10.12 12.57
C PHE A 194 19.44 9.29 13.85
N GLU A 195 20.67 8.94 14.15
CA GLU A 195 21.03 8.26 15.40
C GLU A 195 20.65 9.11 16.62
N SER A 196 20.84 10.44 16.54
CA SER A 196 20.45 11.36 17.61
C SER A 196 18.94 11.42 17.79
N LEU A 197 18.14 11.37 16.70
CA LEU A 197 16.68 11.32 16.76
C LEU A 197 16.20 10.00 17.35
N ILE A 198 16.78 8.87 16.94
CA ILE A 198 16.47 7.54 17.51
C ILE A 198 16.74 7.56 19.02
N LYS A 199 17.88 8.06 19.44
CA LYS A 199 18.21 8.15 20.87
C LYS A 199 17.19 9.01 21.62
N GLN A 200 16.91 10.20 21.13
CA GLN A 200 16.06 11.18 21.82
C GLN A 200 14.60 10.74 21.91
N TYR A 201 14.02 10.23 20.81
CA TYR A 201 12.58 10.02 20.69
C TYR A 201 12.12 8.56 20.91
N PHE A 202 13.04 7.60 20.91
CA PHE A 202 12.72 6.21 21.21
C PHE A 202 13.40 5.71 22.46
N LEU A 203 14.74 5.83 22.58
CA LEU A 203 15.49 5.22 23.70
C LEU A 203 15.35 5.99 25.01
N ASP A 204 15.48 7.32 24.95
CA ASP A 204 15.43 8.20 26.13
C ASP A 204 14.00 8.74 26.38
N ASN A 205 13.01 8.36 25.58
CA ASN A 205 11.65 8.89 25.66
C ASN A 205 10.75 7.98 26.50
N PRO A 206 10.25 8.42 27.67
CA PRO A 206 9.28 7.66 28.47
C PRO A 206 7.84 7.75 27.94
N HIS A 207 7.58 8.63 26.95
CA HIS A 207 6.24 8.90 26.42
C HIS A 207 5.88 7.94 25.31
N TYR A 208 5.76 6.64 25.66
CA TYR A 208 5.31 5.61 24.76
C TYR A 208 4.35 4.62 25.43
N ALA A 209 3.57 3.94 24.63
CA ALA A 209 2.73 2.82 25.03
C ALA A 209 3.21 1.53 24.36
N PHE A 210 3.22 0.45 25.14
CA PHE A 210 3.35 -0.92 24.64
C PHE A 210 1.97 -1.57 24.70
N ILE A 211 1.40 -1.88 23.55
CA ILE A 211 0.04 -2.36 23.38
C ILE A 211 0.09 -3.78 22.81
N ILE A 212 -0.66 -4.69 23.41
CA ILE A 212 -0.83 -6.06 22.95
C ILE A 212 -2.33 -6.25 22.70
N LEU A 213 -2.70 -6.53 21.45
CA LEU A 213 -4.08 -6.86 21.07
C LEU A 213 -4.14 -8.36 20.78
N GLU A 214 -4.95 -9.06 21.52
CA GLU A 214 -5.14 -10.50 21.39
C GLU A 214 -6.50 -10.80 20.73
N PRO A 215 -6.56 -11.76 19.81
CA PRO A 215 -7.84 -12.18 19.21
C PRO A 215 -8.73 -12.86 20.25
N SER A 216 -10.04 -12.64 20.15
CA SER A 216 -11.04 -13.27 21.02
C SER A 216 -12.28 -13.69 20.24
N TYR A 217 -12.75 -14.93 20.46
CA TYR A 217 -13.99 -15.43 19.88
C TYR A 217 -15.24 -14.97 20.66
N THR A 218 -15.07 -14.49 21.90
CA THR A 218 -16.18 -14.19 22.81
C THR A 218 -16.39 -12.69 23.02
N LEU A 219 -15.44 -11.86 22.62
CA LEU A 219 -15.44 -10.42 22.95
C LEU A 219 -16.71 -9.71 22.46
N GLU A 220 -17.15 -9.98 21.24
CA GLU A 220 -18.35 -9.33 20.69
C GLU A 220 -19.60 -9.63 21.50
N VAL A 221 -19.77 -10.90 21.89
CA VAL A 221 -20.89 -11.33 22.73
C VAL A 221 -20.79 -10.74 24.15
N GLU A 222 -19.59 -10.72 24.73
CA GLU A 222 -19.34 -10.16 26.05
C GLU A 222 -19.61 -8.64 26.10
N GLU A 223 -19.20 -7.91 25.03
CA GLU A 223 -19.45 -6.47 24.91
C GLU A 223 -20.93 -6.17 24.69
N GLU A 224 -21.63 -6.95 23.87
CA GLU A 224 -23.07 -6.83 23.67
C GLU A 224 -23.86 -7.10 24.96
N GLU A 225 -23.52 -8.17 25.68
CA GLU A 225 -24.14 -8.47 26.99
C GLU A 225 -23.86 -7.37 28.02
N LYS A 226 -22.64 -6.85 28.06
CA LYS A 226 -22.26 -5.76 28.96
C LYS A 226 -23.03 -4.49 28.63
N LEU A 227 -23.08 -4.10 27.35
CA LEU A 227 -23.84 -2.93 26.90
C LEU A 227 -25.34 -3.09 27.22
N THR A 228 -25.91 -4.27 26.97
CA THR A 228 -27.32 -4.56 27.29
C THR A 228 -27.58 -4.36 28.77
N LYS A 229 -26.76 -4.93 29.65
CA LYS A 229 -26.88 -4.77 31.10
C LYS A 229 -26.72 -3.31 31.54
N GLU A 230 -25.79 -2.57 30.98
CA GLU A 230 -25.60 -1.15 31.26
C GLU A 230 -26.81 -0.32 30.83
N LEU A 231 -27.36 -0.59 29.64
CA LEU A 231 -28.58 0.08 29.15
C LEU A 231 -29.83 -0.27 29.96
N GLU A 232 -30.00 -1.53 30.37
CA GLU A 232 -31.07 -1.95 31.25
C GLU A 232 -30.97 -1.25 32.61
N ALA A 233 -29.79 -1.25 33.23
CA ALA A 233 -29.56 -0.56 34.50
C ALA A 233 -29.80 0.96 34.37
N TYR A 234 -29.36 1.58 33.26
CA TYR A 234 -29.63 2.99 33.00
C TYR A 234 -31.12 3.26 32.83
N ARG A 235 -31.85 2.41 32.10
CA ARG A 235 -33.30 2.50 31.92
C ARG A 235 -34.05 2.45 33.25
N GLU A 236 -33.62 1.60 34.20
CA GLU A 236 -34.20 1.52 35.54
C GLU A 236 -34.04 2.80 36.36
N THR A 237 -33.03 3.64 36.04
CA THR A 237 -32.83 4.94 36.72
C THR A 237 -33.69 6.07 36.16
N LEU A 238 -34.28 5.88 34.98
CA LEU A 238 -35.08 6.90 34.30
C LEU A 238 -36.55 6.84 34.73
N SER A 239 -37.14 8.00 34.97
CA SER A 239 -38.60 8.14 35.13
C SER A 239 -39.30 8.01 33.76
N GLU A 240 -40.64 7.84 33.78
CA GLU A 240 -41.44 7.88 32.55
C GLU A 240 -41.28 9.22 31.81
N GLU A 241 -41.18 10.34 32.54
CA GLU A 241 -40.96 11.68 31.99
C GLU A 241 -39.57 11.79 31.30
N ASP A 242 -38.52 11.19 31.89
CA ASP A 242 -37.19 11.16 31.29
C ASP A 242 -37.17 10.32 30.01
N LEU A 243 -37.88 9.19 29.98
CA LEU A 243 -38.01 8.34 28.79
C LEU A 243 -38.75 9.07 27.66
N GLU A 244 -39.88 9.75 27.99
CA GLU A 244 -40.61 10.56 27.00
C GLU A 244 -39.73 11.69 26.46
N ALA A 245 -38.98 12.37 27.34
CA ALA A 245 -38.04 13.43 26.92
C ALA A 245 -36.91 12.92 25.99
N LEU A 246 -36.39 11.71 26.25
CA LEU A 246 -35.39 11.07 25.38
C LEU A 246 -35.98 10.71 24.00
N ILE A 247 -37.21 10.18 23.97
CA ILE A 247 -37.94 9.86 22.74
C ILE A 247 -38.18 11.13 21.92
N GLU A 248 -38.66 12.21 22.59
CA GLU A 248 -38.87 13.50 21.92
C GLU A 248 -37.54 14.10 21.38
N MET A 249 -36.47 14.01 22.17
CA MET A 249 -35.16 14.49 21.77
C MET A 249 -34.62 13.72 20.54
N ASN A 250 -34.75 12.39 20.52
CA ASN A 250 -34.35 11.58 19.37
C ASN A 250 -35.22 11.89 18.14
N ALA A 251 -36.53 11.97 18.29
CA ALA A 251 -37.41 12.33 17.18
C ALA A 251 -37.09 13.72 16.61
N LYS A 252 -36.70 14.67 17.48
CA LYS A 252 -36.24 15.99 17.05
C LYS A 252 -34.90 15.94 16.32
N LEU A 253 -33.96 15.12 16.83
CA LEU A 253 -32.65 14.91 16.16
C LEU A 253 -32.83 14.28 14.79
N ASP A 254 -33.65 13.24 14.68
CA ASP A 254 -33.97 12.59 13.41
C ASP A 254 -34.61 13.59 12.42
N ALA A 255 -35.57 14.40 12.91
CA ALA A 255 -36.19 15.43 12.09
C ALA A 255 -35.18 16.51 11.61
N GLU A 256 -34.25 16.93 12.45
CA GLU A 256 -33.19 17.87 12.09
C GLU A 256 -32.21 17.25 11.10
N GLN A 257 -31.89 15.95 11.18
CA GLN A 257 -31.02 15.23 10.25
C GLN A 257 -31.70 15.02 8.89
N ASP A 258 -33.00 14.74 8.89
CA ASP A 258 -33.79 14.52 7.67
C ASP A 258 -34.28 15.84 7.03
N GLU A 259 -34.17 16.98 7.74
CA GLU A 259 -34.61 18.28 7.19
C GLU A 259 -33.79 18.66 5.97
N PRO A 260 -34.41 18.80 4.79
CA PRO A 260 -33.70 19.18 3.60
C PRO A 260 -33.16 20.61 3.73
N ASN A 261 -31.92 20.80 3.28
CA ASN A 261 -31.32 22.13 3.26
C ASN A 261 -32.20 23.14 2.54
N THR A 262 -32.26 24.37 3.04
CA THR A 262 -33.05 25.43 2.42
C THR A 262 -32.56 25.72 1.01
N LYS A 263 -33.45 26.23 0.13
CA LYS A 263 -33.09 26.59 -1.24
C LYS A 263 -31.98 27.66 -1.28
N GLU A 264 -31.98 28.56 -0.28
CA GLU A 264 -30.97 29.61 -0.13
C GLU A 264 -29.61 29.01 0.24
N ALA A 265 -29.56 28.03 1.13
CA ALA A 265 -28.33 27.32 1.49
C ALA A 265 -27.78 26.51 0.30
N LEU A 266 -28.67 25.79 -0.42
CA LEU A 266 -28.29 25.04 -1.62
C LEU A 266 -27.80 25.96 -2.75
N ALA A 267 -28.35 27.18 -2.87
CA ALA A 267 -27.92 28.16 -3.89
C ALA A 267 -26.50 28.71 -3.62
N LEU A 268 -25.95 28.55 -2.41
CA LEU A 268 -24.57 28.93 -2.11
C LEU A 268 -23.54 27.90 -2.59
N LEU A 269 -23.97 26.67 -2.87
CA LEU A 269 -23.10 25.65 -3.42
C LEU A 269 -22.88 25.92 -4.93
N PRO A 270 -21.64 25.81 -5.42
CA PRO A 270 -21.39 25.89 -6.85
C PRO A 270 -22.04 24.69 -7.56
N HIS A 271 -22.95 24.98 -8.48
CA HIS A 271 -23.61 23.97 -9.30
C HIS A 271 -23.01 23.92 -10.69
N LEU A 272 -22.62 22.73 -11.13
CA LEU A 272 -22.28 22.49 -12.53
C LEU A 272 -23.56 22.43 -13.36
N SER A 273 -23.58 23.17 -14.44
CA SER A 273 -24.65 23.14 -15.46
C SER A 273 -24.17 22.39 -16.70
N ALA A 274 -25.07 22.00 -17.57
CA ALA A 274 -24.70 21.41 -18.87
C ALA A 274 -23.77 22.29 -19.70
N ARG A 275 -23.75 23.62 -19.46
CA ARG A 275 -22.87 24.56 -20.15
C ARG A 275 -21.41 24.49 -19.65
N ASP A 276 -21.20 24.01 -18.45
CA ASP A 276 -19.87 23.85 -17.85
C ASP A 276 -19.18 22.54 -18.31
N LEU A 277 -19.96 21.65 -18.95
CA LEU A 277 -19.42 20.45 -19.56
C LEU A 277 -18.65 20.81 -20.84
N LYS A 278 -17.41 20.42 -20.91
CA LYS A 278 -16.62 20.52 -22.14
C LYS A 278 -17.22 19.57 -23.19
N HIS A 279 -17.56 20.09 -24.36
CA HIS A 279 -18.09 19.29 -25.47
C HIS A 279 -16.98 18.50 -26.19
N GLU A 280 -15.73 18.88 -25.98
CA GLU A 280 -14.58 18.23 -26.58
C GLU A 280 -13.84 17.36 -25.53
N VAL A 281 -13.61 16.12 -25.88
CA VAL A 281 -12.72 15.26 -25.10
C VAL A 281 -11.29 15.71 -25.36
N ALA A 282 -10.52 15.93 -24.30
CA ALA A 282 -9.10 16.24 -24.44
C ALA A 282 -8.42 15.11 -25.23
N GLN A 283 -7.84 15.47 -26.37
CA GLN A 283 -7.09 14.51 -27.17
C GLN A 283 -5.71 14.33 -26.55
N VAL A 284 -5.40 13.08 -26.17
CA VAL A 284 -4.05 12.72 -25.73
C VAL A 284 -3.19 12.53 -26.97
N VAL A 285 -2.12 13.29 -27.08
CA VAL A 285 -1.15 13.15 -28.18
C VAL A 285 -0.27 11.95 -27.89
N ILE A 286 -0.35 10.91 -28.74
CA ILE A 286 0.48 9.72 -28.61
C ILE A 286 1.28 9.56 -29.91
N LYS A 287 2.60 9.51 -29.80
CA LYS A 287 3.52 9.18 -30.89
C LYS A 287 3.89 7.70 -30.79
N GLU A 288 3.53 6.92 -31.80
CA GLU A 288 3.93 5.52 -31.89
C GLU A 288 5.31 5.41 -32.53
N VAL A 289 6.22 4.70 -31.89
CA VAL A 289 7.60 4.46 -32.34
C VAL A 289 7.89 2.96 -32.32
N GLN A 290 8.35 2.43 -33.45
CA GLN A 290 8.80 1.05 -33.53
C GLN A 290 10.22 0.92 -32.94
N LEU A 291 10.39 0.07 -31.92
CA LEU A 291 11.68 -0.29 -31.33
C LEU A 291 11.94 -1.78 -31.51
N GLU A 292 12.67 -2.16 -32.53
CA GLU A 292 12.85 -3.58 -32.89
C GLU A 292 11.48 -4.28 -33.02
N ASP A 293 11.24 -5.35 -32.23
CA ASP A 293 9.98 -6.08 -32.18
C ASP A 293 8.95 -5.48 -31.19
N ALA A 294 9.32 -4.45 -30.41
CA ALA A 294 8.48 -3.78 -29.44
C ALA A 294 7.85 -2.49 -30.00
N ILE A 295 6.77 -2.05 -29.40
CA ILE A 295 6.12 -0.77 -29.76
C ILE A 295 6.23 0.18 -28.56
N LEU A 296 6.72 1.40 -28.81
CA LEU A 296 6.75 2.46 -27.82
C LEU A 296 5.69 3.51 -28.15
N TYR A 297 4.91 3.86 -27.16
CA TYR A 297 3.95 4.95 -27.16
C TYR A 297 4.52 6.11 -26.35
N PHE A 298 4.91 7.19 -27.03
CA PHE A 298 5.39 8.39 -26.37
C PHE A 298 4.26 9.43 -26.28
N ASN A 299 4.00 9.88 -25.05
CA ASN A 299 3.08 10.95 -24.75
C ASN A 299 3.87 12.19 -24.31
N PRO A 300 4.02 13.22 -25.17
CA PRO A 300 4.74 14.45 -24.85
C PRO A 300 3.87 15.37 -23.96
N GLU A 301 4.09 15.31 -22.65
CA GLU A 301 3.36 16.11 -21.68
C GLU A 301 4.33 16.81 -20.72
N TYR A 302 3.92 17.94 -20.19
CA TYR A 302 4.64 18.60 -19.11
C TYR A 302 4.43 17.85 -17.81
N THR A 303 5.46 17.17 -17.34
CA THR A 303 5.44 16.35 -16.13
C THR A 303 6.33 16.91 -15.01
N GLY A 304 6.87 18.11 -15.19
CA GLY A 304 7.82 18.70 -14.26
C GLY A 304 9.12 17.88 -14.17
N PRO A 305 9.67 17.64 -12.98
CA PRO A 305 10.96 16.93 -12.87
C PRO A 305 10.84 15.41 -12.96
N ILE A 306 9.67 14.85 -13.30
CA ILE A 306 9.40 13.40 -13.21
C ILE A 306 8.95 12.87 -14.56
N SER A 307 9.51 11.73 -14.96
CA SER A 307 9.05 10.95 -16.12
C SER A 307 8.36 9.67 -15.66
N TYR A 308 7.28 9.26 -16.36
CA TYR A 308 6.47 8.07 -16.05
C TYR A 308 6.63 7.06 -17.16
N LEU A 309 6.95 5.82 -16.79
CA LEU A 309 7.19 4.74 -17.74
C LEU A 309 6.39 3.49 -17.35
N HIS A 310 5.81 2.84 -18.36
CA HIS A 310 5.15 1.55 -18.22
C HIS A 310 5.66 0.57 -19.25
N PHE A 311 6.02 -0.62 -18.80
CA PHE A 311 6.46 -1.74 -19.63
C PHE A 311 5.42 -2.84 -19.52
N LEU A 312 4.73 -3.15 -20.62
CA LEU A 312 3.61 -4.08 -20.68
C LEU A 312 4.02 -5.30 -21.52
N PHE A 313 4.23 -6.43 -20.85
CA PHE A 313 4.53 -7.72 -21.47
C PHE A 313 3.25 -8.51 -21.67
N ASP A 314 2.89 -8.88 -22.90
CA ASP A 314 1.69 -9.67 -23.22
C ASP A 314 1.80 -11.08 -22.61
N THR A 315 0.85 -11.43 -21.76
CA THR A 315 0.81 -12.71 -21.05
C THR A 315 -0.23 -13.67 -21.61
N SER A 316 -0.78 -13.40 -22.79
CA SER A 316 -1.81 -14.23 -23.42
C SER A 316 -1.36 -15.67 -23.75
N HIS A 317 -0.06 -15.95 -23.68
CA HIS A 317 0.53 -17.28 -23.85
C HIS A 317 0.60 -18.10 -22.57
N VAL A 318 0.41 -17.47 -21.40
CA VAL A 318 0.46 -18.13 -20.09
C VAL A 318 -0.76 -19.01 -19.92
N LYS A 319 -0.56 -20.27 -19.57
CA LYS A 319 -1.66 -21.23 -19.39
C LYS A 319 -2.50 -20.89 -18.14
N GLN A 320 -3.78 -21.30 -18.15
CA GLN A 320 -4.71 -20.99 -17.07
C GLN A 320 -4.22 -21.47 -15.69
N GLU A 321 -3.67 -22.68 -15.61
CA GLU A 321 -3.10 -23.24 -14.39
C GLU A 321 -1.85 -22.51 -13.87
N GLN A 322 -1.23 -21.68 -14.71
CA GLN A 322 -0.05 -20.88 -14.34
C GLN A 322 -0.39 -19.45 -13.93
N LEU A 323 -1.64 -19.01 -14.07
CA LEU A 323 -2.04 -17.63 -13.75
C LEU A 323 -1.77 -17.25 -12.29
N PRO A 324 -2.00 -18.11 -11.27
CA PRO A 324 -1.65 -17.74 -9.90
C PRO A 324 -0.14 -17.52 -9.70
N TYR A 325 0.70 -18.30 -10.38
CA TYR A 325 2.16 -18.09 -10.34
C TYR A 325 2.57 -16.76 -11.00
N LEU A 326 1.84 -16.33 -12.04
CA LEU A 326 2.06 -15.02 -12.66
C LEU A 326 1.77 -13.88 -11.67
N GLY A 327 0.68 -13.98 -10.91
CA GLY A 327 0.37 -13.06 -9.81
C GLY A 327 1.47 -13.05 -8.74
N LEU A 328 2.02 -14.21 -8.41
CA LEU A 328 3.10 -14.32 -7.43
C LEU A 328 4.40 -13.69 -7.94
N ILE A 329 4.77 -13.87 -9.23
CA ILE A 329 5.94 -13.20 -9.83
C ILE A 329 5.81 -11.68 -9.72
N ALA A 330 4.63 -11.12 -9.95
CA ALA A 330 4.42 -9.67 -9.86
C ALA A 330 4.75 -9.12 -8.47
N ASN A 331 4.50 -9.91 -7.43
CA ASN A 331 4.81 -9.52 -6.06
C ASN A 331 6.23 -9.88 -5.60
N LEU A 332 6.88 -10.82 -6.27
CA LEU A 332 8.24 -11.24 -5.92
C LEU A 332 9.34 -10.45 -6.63
N LEU A 333 9.07 -9.93 -7.83
CA LEU A 333 10.12 -9.49 -8.77
C LEU A 333 11.06 -8.40 -8.24
N THR A 334 10.57 -7.55 -7.33
CA THR A 334 11.38 -6.49 -6.70
C THR A 334 11.96 -6.90 -5.33
N TYR A 335 11.63 -8.09 -4.85
CA TYR A 335 12.01 -8.59 -3.52
C TYR A 335 12.88 -9.85 -3.56
N VAL A 336 13.28 -10.30 -4.75
CA VAL A 336 14.21 -11.42 -4.93
C VAL A 336 15.56 -10.91 -5.40
N SER A 337 16.63 -11.66 -5.09
CA SER A 337 17.97 -11.33 -5.58
C SER A 337 18.05 -11.44 -7.10
N THR A 338 19.02 -10.73 -7.65
CA THR A 338 19.39 -10.81 -9.04
C THR A 338 20.82 -11.35 -9.16
N LYS A 339 21.32 -11.47 -10.38
CA LYS A 339 22.69 -11.90 -10.61
C LYS A 339 23.74 -11.00 -9.95
N HIS A 340 23.46 -9.69 -9.83
CA HIS A 340 24.44 -8.71 -9.35
C HIS A 340 24.07 -8.07 -8.01
N TYR A 341 22.81 -8.20 -7.56
CA TYR A 341 22.33 -7.62 -6.32
C TYR A 341 21.63 -8.69 -5.45
N MET A 342 21.96 -8.70 -4.18
CA MET A 342 21.10 -9.35 -3.18
C MET A 342 19.79 -8.55 -3.06
N TYR A 343 18.69 -9.20 -2.68
CA TYR A 343 17.35 -8.60 -2.67
C TYR A 343 17.27 -7.25 -1.92
N ASN A 344 17.91 -7.14 -0.77
CA ASN A 344 17.95 -5.90 0.02
C ASN A 344 18.75 -4.78 -0.67
N ALA A 345 19.85 -5.11 -1.32
CA ALA A 345 20.64 -4.15 -2.09
C ALA A 345 19.91 -3.70 -3.37
N LEU A 346 19.16 -4.62 -4.01
CA LEU A 346 18.32 -4.30 -5.17
C LEU A 346 17.23 -3.31 -4.77
N GLU A 347 16.53 -3.55 -3.67
CA GLU A 347 15.47 -2.67 -3.19
C GLU A 347 16.01 -1.28 -2.85
N ASN A 348 17.15 -1.20 -2.17
CA ASN A 348 17.81 0.09 -1.92
C ASN A 348 18.18 0.80 -3.22
N GLU A 349 18.64 0.07 -4.24
CA GLU A 349 18.98 0.67 -5.54
C GLU A 349 17.73 1.16 -6.29
N ILE A 350 16.63 0.39 -6.28
CA ILE A 350 15.34 0.84 -6.81
C ILE A 350 14.90 2.13 -6.11
N ASN A 351 14.93 2.18 -4.78
CA ASN A 351 14.53 3.33 -3.99
C ASN A 351 15.43 4.55 -4.20
N LYS A 352 16.75 4.35 -4.39
CA LYS A 352 17.68 5.45 -4.72
C LYS A 352 17.45 6.04 -6.12
N GLN A 353 17.11 5.20 -7.10
CA GLN A 353 17.09 5.61 -8.51
C GLN A 353 15.69 5.95 -9.03
N THR A 354 14.62 5.53 -8.35
CA THR A 354 13.25 5.71 -8.82
C THR A 354 12.35 6.30 -7.74
N GLY A 355 11.19 6.79 -8.12
CA GLY A 355 10.09 7.12 -7.20
C GLY A 355 9.19 5.92 -6.90
N GLY A 356 9.69 4.72 -7.14
CA GLY A 356 9.02 3.44 -6.99
C GLY A 356 8.92 2.66 -8.29
N LEU A 357 9.09 1.35 -8.17
CA LEU A 357 8.88 0.38 -9.23
C LEU A 357 7.82 -0.60 -8.75
N ASN A 358 6.75 -0.72 -9.52
CA ASN A 358 5.62 -1.58 -9.19
C ASN A 358 5.36 -2.58 -10.32
N CYS A 359 5.19 -3.83 -9.97
CA CYS A 359 4.78 -4.89 -10.90
C CYS A 359 3.33 -5.29 -10.63
N SER A 360 2.56 -5.50 -11.68
CA SER A 360 1.16 -5.92 -11.59
C SER A 360 0.75 -6.76 -12.80
N VAL A 361 -0.32 -7.52 -12.66
CA VAL A 361 -0.96 -8.25 -13.76
C VAL A 361 -2.36 -7.70 -13.96
N ASN A 362 -2.67 -7.27 -15.17
CA ASN A 362 -3.94 -6.63 -15.49
C ASN A 362 -4.54 -7.22 -16.77
N ALA A 363 -5.85 -7.39 -16.80
CA ALA A 363 -6.62 -7.80 -17.98
C ALA A 363 -7.42 -6.60 -18.50
N TYR A 364 -6.95 -5.97 -19.56
CA TYR A 364 -7.60 -4.80 -20.16
C TYR A 364 -8.73 -5.24 -21.09
N ALA A 365 -9.97 -5.09 -20.64
CA ALA A 365 -11.16 -5.39 -21.43
C ALA A 365 -11.27 -4.47 -22.64
N HIS A 366 -11.77 -5.01 -23.75
CA HIS A 366 -12.03 -4.22 -24.95
C HIS A 366 -13.28 -3.36 -24.73
N TYR A 367 -13.23 -2.11 -25.17
CA TYR A 367 -14.32 -1.16 -24.97
C TYR A 367 -15.65 -1.59 -25.60
N GLU A 368 -15.61 -2.13 -26.82
CA GLU A 368 -16.81 -2.53 -27.58
C GLU A 368 -17.18 -4.00 -27.39
N ASP A 369 -16.20 -4.86 -27.09
CA ASP A 369 -16.38 -6.29 -26.93
C ASP A 369 -16.02 -6.74 -25.49
N THR A 370 -17.07 -6.98 -24.71
CA THR A 370 -16.92 -7.38 -23.30
C THR A 370 -16.36 -8.79 -23.09
N CYS A 371 -16.30 -9.60 -24.17
CA CYS A 371 -15.73 -10.94 -24.13
C CYS A 371 -14.24 -10.97 -24.47
N SER A 372 -13.70 -9.89 -25.06
CA SER A 372 -12.30 -9.81 -25.40
C SER A 372 -11.53 -8.93 -24.40
N TYR A 373 -10.33 -9.36 -24.07
CA TYR A 373 -9.41 -8.63 -23.23
C TYR A 373 -7.96 -8.95 -23.63
N LYS A 374 -7.04 -8.08 -23.20
CA LYS A 374 -5.61 -8.29 -23.39
C LYS A 374 -4.93 -8.31 -22.02
N PRO A 375 -4.36 -9.45 -21.62
CA PRO A 375 -3.66 -9.55 -20.35
C PRO A 375 -2.21 -9.10 -20.51
N TYR A 376 -1.73 -8.34 -19.54
CA TYR A 376 -0.34 -7.86 -19.49
C TYR A 376 0.25 -8.04 -18.08
N PHE A 377 1.50 -8.45 -18.05
CA PHE A 377 2.38 -8.20 -16.92
C PHE A 377 2.96 -6.81 -17.09
N LYS A 378 2.70 -5.93 -16.16
CA LYS A 378 3.08 -4.51 -16.23
C LYS A 378 4.15 -4.20 -15.19
N ILE A 379 5.25 -3.59 -15.64
CA ILE A 379 6.22 -2.92 -14.78
C ILE A 379 5.99 -1.43 -14.95
N SER A 380 5.67 -0.74 -13.86
CA SER A 380 5.47 0.72 -13.82
C SER A 380 6.55 1.35 -13.00
N CYS A 381 7.15 2.41 -13.47
CA CYS A 381 8.09 3.20 -12.70
C CYS A 381 7.92 4.70 -12.99
N LYS A 382 8.31 5.48 -12.01
CA LYS A 382 8.41 6.94 -12.07
C LYS A 382 9.79 7.34 -11.62
N VAL A 383 10.41 8.27 -12.33
CA VAL A 383 11.83 8.58 -12.18
C VAL A 383 12.05 10.07 -12.30
N LEU A 384 12.90 10.63 -11.43
CA LEU A 384 13.39 12.00 -11.61
C LEU A 384 14.19 12.10 -12.90
N ASN A 385 13.98 13.16 -13.69
CA ASN A 385 14.58 13.33 -15.02
C ASN A 385 16.11 13.22 -14.99
N GLU A 386 16.76 13.68 -13.92
CA GLU A 386 18.22 13.54 -13.72
C GLU A 386 18.69 12.08 -13.56
N LYS A 387 17.80 11.17 -13.16
CA LYS A 387 18.09 9.73 -12.95
C LYS A 387 17.63 8.84 -14.12
N LEU A 388 16.97 9.39 -15.13
CA LEU A 388 16.56 8.66 -16.33
C LEU A 388 17.66 7.83 -16.98
N PRO A 389 18.92 8.31 -17.05
CA PRO A 389 19.99 7.53 -17.68
C PRO A 389 20.33 6.19 -17.01
N VAL A 390 19.99 6.00 -15.74
CA VAL A 390 20.30 4.76 -14.98
C VAL A 390 19.17 3.71 -15.09
N LEU A 391 17.94 4.16 -15.33
CA LEU A 391 16.74 3.31 -15.32
C LEU A 391 16.83 2.08 -16.26
N PRO A 392 17.27 2.17 -17.51
CA PRO A 392 17.32 1.02 -18.41
C PRO A 392 18.26 -0.11 -17.94
N ASP A 393 19.34 0.22 -17.25
CA ASP A 393 20.25 -0.78 -16.70
C ASP A 393 19.64 -1.49 -15.49
N LEU A 394 18.93 -0.76 -14.63
CA LEU A 394 18.14 -1.33 -13.53
C LEU A 394 17.02 -2.25 -14.06
N LEU A 395 16.33 -1.83 -15.13
CA LEU A 395 15.31 -2.66 -15.78
C LEU A 395 15.89 -3.94 -16.39
N LYS A 396 17.08 -3.88 -17.02
CA LYS A 396 17.77 -5.09 -17.50
C LYS A 396 18.08 -6.03 -16.36
N GLU A 397 18.53 -5.50 -15.23
CA GLU A 397 18.82 -6.32 -14.06
C GLU A 397 17.58 -7.06 -13.56
N ILE A 398 16.47 -6.36 -13.41
CA ILE A 398 15.22 -6.93 -12.92
C ILE A 398 14.58 -7.89 -13.93
N THR A 399 14.63 -7.59 -15.24
CA THR A 399 13.91 -8.38 -16.27
C THR A 399 14.71 -9.55 -16.83
N LEU A 400 16.03 -9.56 -16.67
CA LEU A 400 16.91 -10.59 -17.25
C LEU A 400 17.67 -11.41 -16.21
N ASN A 401 17.86 -10.89 -15.01
CA ASN A 401 18.77 -11.44 -14.02
C ASN A 401 18.13 -11.82 -12.69
N SER A 402 16.81 -11.69 -12.52
CA SER A 402 16.13 -12.09 -11.27
C SER A 402 16.19 -13.59 -11.03
N ILE A 403 16.40 -13.99 -9.77
CA ILE A 403 16.65 -15.37 -9.34
C ILE A 403 15.63 -15.74 -8.26
N PHE A 404 14.85 -16.80 -8.49
CA PHE A 404 13.84 -17.28 -7.54
C PHE A 404 14.38 -18.51 -6.77
N SER A 405 15.37 -18.29 -5.90
CA SER A 405 16.05 -19.38 -5.15
C SER A 405 16.02 -19.23 -3.63
N GLU A 406 15.62 -18.06 -3.12
CA GLU A 406 15.59 -17.78 -1.68
C GLU A 406 14.30 -18.30 -1.05
N LYS A 407 14.32 -19.54 -0.56
CA LYS A 407 13.15 -20.25 -0.01
C LYS A 407 12.47 -19.46 1.10
N ASP A 408 13.24 -18.98 2.06
CA ASP A 408 12.70 -18.28 3.24
C ASP A 408 12.06 -16.96 2.85
N LYS A 409 12.68 -16.22 1.94
CA LYS A 409 12.12 -14.95 1.44
C LYS A 409 10.84 -15.15 0.63
N ILE A 410 10.78 -16.17 -0.21
CA ILE A 410 9.57 -16.50 -0.98
C ILE A 410 8.43 -16.90 -0.03
N LYS A 411 8.73 -17.73 1.00
CA LYS A 411 7.75 -18.12 2.02
C LYS A 411 7.22 -16.92 2.81
N GLU A 412 8.12 -16.03 3.22
CA GLU A 412 7.80 -14.76 3.90
C GLU A 412 6.80 -13.92 3.07
N ILE A 413 7.10 -13.69 1.79
CA ILE A 413 6.25 -12.90 0.89
C ILE A 413 4.89 -13.58 0.67
N ILE A 414 4.84 -14.89 0.47
CA ILE A 414 3.57 -15.63 0.36
C ILE A 414 2.74 -15.47 1.64
N GLY A 415 3.37 -15.56 2.82
CA GLY A 415 2.72 -15.37 4.11
C GLY A 415 2.15 -13.96 4.29
N MET A 416 2.94 -12.95 3.96
CA MET A 416 2.53 -11.54 3.96
C MET A 416 1.33 -11.31 3.06
N MET A 417 1.38 -11.75 1.80
CA MET A 417 0.30 -11.57 0.83
C MET A 417 -0.99 -12.29 1.24
N LYS A 418 -0.86 -13.52 1.76
CA LYS A 418 -1.99 -14.28 2.31
C LYS A 418 -2.66 -13.48 3.43
N TYR A 419 -1.88 -12.98 4.39
CA TYR A 419 -2.36 -12.18 5.51
C TYR A 419 -3.07 -10.91 5.04
N GLU A 420 -2.51 -10.17 4.08
CA GLU A 420 -3.10 -8.96 3.51
C GLU A 420 -4.46 -9.22 2.85
N ILE A 421 -4.58 -10.32 2.12
CA ILE A 421 -5.87 -10.69 1.53
C ILE A 421 -6.88 -11.05 2.62
N GLU A 422 -6.50 -11.83 3.63
CA GLU A 422 -7.37 -12.17 4.76
C GLU A 422 -7.86 -10.92 5.51
N ARG A 423 -6.94 -10.01 5.82
CA ARG A 423 -7.29 -8.75 6.47
C ARG A 423 -8.27 -7.91 5.65
N SER A 424 -8.12 -7.91 4.34
CA SER A 424 -9.00 -7.13 3.45
C SER A 424 -10.45 -7.60 3.41
N PHE A 425 -10.77 -8.81 3.88
CA PHE A 425 -12.16 -9.25 4.04
C PHE A 425 -12.88 -8.48 5.15
N THR A 426 -12.13 -7.99 6.15
CA THR A 426 -12.69 -7.19 7.25
C THR A 426 -12.55 -5.69 6.98
N SER A 427 -11.40 -5.24 6.44
CA SER A 427 -11.13 -3.81 6.23
C SER A 427 -11.81 -3.22 4.99
N SER A 428 -12.11 -4.03 3.97
CA SER A 428 -12.69 -3.58 2.70
C SER A 428 -13.61 -4.65 2.09
N PRO A 429 -14.65 -5.08 2.82
CA PRO A 429 -15.52 -6.20 2.39
C PRO A 429 -16.25 -5.91 1.08
N GLU A 430 -16.68 -4.65 0.86
CA GLU A 430 -17.34 -4.21 -0.38
C GLU A 430 -16.44 -4.35 -1.62
N TYR A 431 -15.15 -4.07 -1.48
CA TYR A 431 -14.19 -4.22 -2.56
C TYR A 431 -14.05 -5.70 -2.95
N ARG A 432 -13.93 -6.61 -1.95
CA ARG A 432 -13.82 -8.06 -2.19
C ARG A 432 -15.09 -8.62 -2.82
N ALA A 433 -16.25 -8.25 -2.29
CA ALA A 433 -17.54 -8.67 -2.83
C ALA A 433 -17.76 -8.16 -4.27
N THR A 434 -17.42 -6.91 -4.55
CA THR A 434 -17.53 -6.31 -5.90
C THR A 434 -16.62 -7.00 -6.91
N ARG A 435 -15.36 -7.24 -6.57
CA ARG A 435 -14.45 -7.98 -7.45
C ARG A 435 -14.97 -9.39 -7.75
N ARG A 436 -15.49 -10.07 -6.74
CA ARG A 436 -16.08 -11.40 -6.93
C ARG A 436 -17.31 -11.38 -7.82
N LEU A 437 -18.20 -10.39 -7.64
CA LEU A 437 -19.38 -10.20 -8.49
C LEU A 437 -19.02 -10.06 -9.98
N TYR A 438 -17.97 -9.32 -10.31
CA TYR A 438 -17.54 -9.13 -11.70
C TYR A 438 -17.15 -10.44 -12.40
N THR A 439 -16.70 -11.46 -11.66
CA THR A 439 -16.36 -12.78 -12.25
C THR A 439 -17.57 -13.51 -12.84
N TYR A 440 -18.79 -13.14 -12.45
CA TYR A 440 -20.01 -13.78 -12.95
C TYR A 440 -20.33 -13.42 -14.41
N PHE A 441 -19.79 -12.32 -14.91
CA PHE A 441 -20.12 -11.83 -16.24
C PHE A 441 -18.93 -11.27 -17.06
N SER A 442 -17.70 -11.35 -16.56
CA SER A 442 -16.50 -10.83 -17.25
C SER A 442 -15.34 -11.83 -17.24
N ASP A 443 -14.84 -12.20 -18.44
CA ASP A 443 -13.66 -13.05 -18.57
C ASP A 443 -12.38 -12.35 -18.11
N ALA A 444 -12.31 -11.03 -18.30
CA ALA A 444 -11.22 -10.22 -17.75
C ALA A 444 -11.18 -10.31 -16.21
N ALA A 445 -12.35 -10.21 -15.57
CA ALA A 445 -12.45 -10.33 -14.11
C ALA A 445 -12.12 -11.75 -13.62
N LEU A 446 -12.49 -12.81 -14.38
CA LEU A 446 -12.08 -14.18 -14.09
C LEU A 446 -10.57 -14.36 -14.19
N TYR A 447 -9.94 -13.76 -15.22
CA TYR A 447 -8.48 -13.75 -15.32
C TYR A 447 -7.85 -13.06 -14.10
N GLU A 448 -8.36 -11.89 -13.71
CA GLU A 448 -7.88 -11.14 -12.54
C GLU A 448 -8.11 -11.89 -11.23
N ASP A 449 -9.19 -12.67 -11.11
CA ASP A 449 -9.45 -13.51 -9.93
C ASP A 449 -8.36 -14.58 -9.75
N HIS A 450 -7.81 -15.10 -10.86
CA HIS A 450 -6.71 -16.07 -10.83
C HIS A 450 -5.36 -15.44 -10.44
N VAL A 451 -5.13 -14.14 -10.69
CA VAL A 451 -3.83 -13.50 -10.44
C VAL A 451 -3.80 -12.62 -9.19
N SER A 452 -4.95 -12.25 -8.63
CA SER A 452 -5.02 -11.36 -7.46
C SER A 452 -6.34 -11.44 -6.66
N GLY A 453 -7.28 -12.34 -7.02
CA GLY A 453 -8.58 -12.49 -6.37
C GLY A 453 -8.67 -13.75 -5.49
N MET A 454 -9.87 -14.36 -5.45
CA MET A 454 -10.13 -15.51 -4.57
C MET A 454 -9.41 -16.78 -5.00
N VAL A 455 -9.30 -17.06 -6.29
CA VAL A 455 -8.53 -18.21 -6.80
C VAL A 455 -7.05 -18.05 -6.42
N TYR A 456 -6.53 -16.82 -6.51
CA TYR A 456 -5.18 -16.53 -6.10
C TYR A 456 -4.97 -16.68 -4.58
N TYR A 457 -5.93 -16.25 -3.76
CA TYR A 457 -5.88 -16.44 -2.31
C TYR A 457 -5.80 -17.93 -1.93
N VAL A 458 -6.67 -18.76 -2.51
CA VAL A 458 -6.64 -20.22 -2.27
C VAL A 458 -5.28 -20.82 -2.65
N PHE A 459 -4.73 -20.41 -3.80
CA PHE A 459 -3.39 -20.82 -4.22
C PHE A 459 -2.32 -20.40 -3.19
N LEU A 460 -2.31 -19.14 -2.72
CA LEU A 460 -1.34 -18.68 -1.72
C LEU A 460 -1.43 -19.48 -0.43
N LYS A 461 -2.65 -19.76 0.04
CA LYS A 461 -2.90 -20.56 1.24
C LYS A 461 -2.33 -21.96 1.09
N GLU A 462 -2.61 -22.65 -0.02
CA GLU A 462 -2.08 -23.97 -0.32
C GLU A 462 -0.55 -23.99 -0.40
N GLN A 463 0.05 -22.98 -1.08
CA GLN A 463 1.51 -22.87 -1.17
C GLN A 463 2.14 -22.63 0.20
N TYR A 464 1.54 -21.79 1.05
CA TYR A 464 2.06 -21.48 2.38
C TYR A 464 2.02 -22.71 3.31
N GLU A 465 0.86 -23.39 3.36
CA GLU A 465 0.65 -24.58 4.21
C GLU A 465 1.54 -25.76 3.81
N ASN A 466 1.80 -25.93 2.50
CA ASN A 466 2.57 -27.03 1.97
C ASN A 466 3.99 -26.63 1.51
N PHE A 467 4.48 -25.46 1.91
CA PHE A 467 5.67 -24.83 1.32
C PHE A 467 6.88 -25.76 1.29
N ASP A 468 7.20 -26.43 2.40
CA ASP A 468 8.38 -27.26 2.52
C ASP A 468 8.39 -28.46 1.55
N SER A 469 7.21 -28.92 1.14
CA SER A 469 7.06 -30.03 0.19
C SER A 469 6.97 -29.59 -1.28
N CYS A 470 6.57 -28.34 -1.55
CA CYS A 470 6.34 -27.86 -2.90
C CYS A 470 7.33 -26.79 -3.38
N CYS A 471 8.18 -26.24 -2.50
CA CYS A 471 9.04 -25.08 -2.77
C CYS A 471 9.95 -25.27 -4.01
N GLU A 472 10.55 -26.42 -4.23
CA GLU A 472 11.42 -26.64 -5.41
C GLU A 472 10.65 -26.55 -6.72
N LYS A 473 9.49 -27.21 -6.79
CA LYS A 473 8.61 -27.14 -7.96
C LYS A 473 8.07 -25.72 -8.17
N LEU A 474 7.74 -25.02 -7.08
CA LEU A 474 7.30 -23.63 -7.12
C LEU A 474 8.38 -22.75 -7.74
N MET A 475 9.61 -22.79 -7.23
CA MET A 475 10.75 -21.99 -7.72
C MET A 475 11.09 -22.27 -9.19
N ASP A 476 11.07 -23.54 -9.58
CA ASP A 476 11.27 -23.95 -10.98
C ASP A 476 10.17 -23.36 -11.90
N THR A 477 8.91 -23.43 -11.45
CA THR A 477 7.77 -22.90 -12.20
C THR A 477 7.86 -21.38 -12.33
N LEU A 478 8.20 -20.67 -11.25
CA LEU A 478 8.40 -19.22 -11.27
C LEU A 478 9.53 -18.83 -12.23
N THR A 479 10.66 -19.53 -12.19
CA THR A 479 11.81 -19.28 -13.07
C THR A 479 11.45 -19.47 -14.55
N GLN A 480 10.80 -20.59 -14.89
CA GLN A 480 10.39 -20.86 -16.26
C GLN A 480 9.37 -19.84 -16.78
N LEU A 481 8.39 -19.49 -15.94
CA LEU A 481 7.36 -18.54 -16.30
C LEU A 481 7.94 -17.13 -16.47
N TYR A 482 8.80 -16.68 -15.55
CA TYR A 482 9.51 -15.41 -15.65
C TYR A 482 10.26 -15.26 -17.00
N HIS A 483 11.04 -16.27 -17.40
CA HIS A 483 11.73 -16.24 -18.69
C HIS A 483 10.78 -16.24 -19.89
N SER A 484 9.59 -16.84 -19.77
CA SER A 484 8.61 -16.83 -20.85
C SER A 484 7.91 -15.47 -21.02
N ILE A 485 7.80 -14.67 -19.95
CA ILE A 485 7.13 -13.37 -19.96
C ILE A 485 8.05 -12.27 -20.49
N MET A 486 9.33 -12.25 -20.08
CA MET A 486 10.26 -11.18 -20.38
C MET A 486 10.80 -11.26 -21.82
N GLN A 487 9.91 -11.01 -22.79
CA GLN A 487 10.17 -11.14 -24.22
C GLN A 487 9.92 -9.83 -24.97
N ARG A 488 10.81 -9.42 -25.89
CA ARG A 488 10.65 -8.14 -26.62
C ARG A 488 9.46 -8.13 -27.58
N LYS A 489 9.10 -9.25 -28.21
CA LYS A 489 7.91 -9.35 -29.08
C LYS A 489 6.60 -9.16 -28.35
N ALA A 490 6.58 -9.43 -27.05
CA ALA A 490 5.43 -9.27 -26.18
C ALA A 490 5.34 -7.89 -25.53
N LEU A 491 6.32 -7.00 -25.80
CA LEU A 491 6.52 -5.76 -25.06
C LEU A 491 5.87 -4.55 -25.75
N LYS A 492 5.12 -3.79 -24.96
CA LYS A 492 4.71 -2.42 -25.27
C LYS A 492 5.29 -1.50 -24.20
N ILE A 493 5.80 -0.36 -24.59
CA ILE A 493 6.37 0.65 -23.69
C ILE A 493 5.52 1.90 -23.79
N SER A 494 5.13 2.49 -22.67
CA SER A 494 4.52 3.82 -22.62
C SER A 494 5.44 4.75 -21.86
N VAL A 495 5.72 5.92 -22.43
CA VAL A 495 6.56 6.97 -21.84
C VAL A 495 5.75 8.25 -21.84
N THR A 496 5.58 8.85 -20.65
CA THR A 496 5.01 10.20 -20.50
C THR A 496 6.09 11.09 -19.90
N ALA A 497 6.56 12.06 -20.69
CA ALA A 497 7.65 12.96 -20.35
C ALA A 497 7.66 14.14 -21.32
N GLU A 498 8.50 15.14 -21.08
CA GLU A 498 8.77 16.17 -22.08
C GLU A 498 9.65 15.61 -23.22
N GLU A 499 9.66 16.29 -24.39
CA GLU A 499 10.43 15.86 -25.57
C GLU A 499 11.94 15.66 -25.27
N HIS A 500 12.51 16.56 -24.49
CA HIS A 500 13.95 16.53 -24.17
C HIS A 500 14.33 15.26 -23.39
N GLU A 501 13.57 14.90 -22.37
CA GLU A 501 13.77 13.70 -21.55
C GLU A 501 13.62 12.44 -22.38
N TYR A 502 12.62 12.42 -23.26
CA TYR A 502 12.42 11.29 -24.19
C TYR A 502 13.61 11.09 -25.11
N GLU A 503 14.14 12.15 -25.72
CA GLU A 503 15.31 12.04 -26.62
C GLU A 503 16.57 11.55 -25.88
N MET A 504 16.77 11.93 -24.62
CA MET A 504 17.86 11.39 -23.79
C MET A 504 17.71 9.88 -23.50
N LEU A 505 16.46 9.42 -23.34
CA LEU A 505 16.15 8.04 -22.94
C LEU A 505 16.07 7.07 -24.11
N LYS A 506 15.68 7.54 -25.31
CA LYS A 506 15.34 6.73 -26.48
C LYS A 506 16.40 5.68 -26.84
N GLY A 507 17.65 6.10 -26.99
CA GLY A 507 18.74 5.17 -27.35
C GLY A 507 18.97 4.07 -26.32
N LYS A 508 18.84 4.39 -25.03
CA LYS A 508 18.98 3.41 -23.95
C LYS A 508 17.78 2.46 -23.85
N LEU A 509 16.58 2.92 -24.20
CA LEU A 509 15.41 2.03 -24.33
C LEU A 509 15.57 1.07 -25.52
N GLU A 510 16.13 1.52 -26.63
CA GLU A 510 16.48 0.63 -27.75
C GLU A 510 17.45 -0.47 -27.31
N ASP A 511 18.49 -0.13 -26.55
CA ASP A 511 19.47 -1.08 -26.02
C ASP A 511 18.84 -2.03 -24.99
N PHE A 512 17.89 -1.56 -24.20
CA PHE A 512 17.11 -2.41 -23.30
C PHE A 512 16.27 -3.43 -24.08
N VAL A 513 15.51 -2.98 -25.08
CA VAL A 513 14.67 -3.84 -25.93
C VAL A 513 15.51 -4.87 -26.67
N LYS A 514 16.68 -4.49 -27.23
CA LYS A 514 17.62 -5.40 -27.90
C LYS A 514 18.15 -6.49 -26.97
N ALA A 515 18.34 -6.20 -25.70
CA ALA A 515 18.83 -7.16 -24.71
C ALA A 515 17.79 -8.22 -24.36
N LEU A 516 16.50 -7.94 -24.50
CA LEU A 516 15.43 -8.91 -24.24
C LEU A 516 15.40 -10.04 -25.28
N PRO A 517 15.12 -11.28 -24.87
CA PRO A 517 14.96 -12.39 -25.81
C PRO A 517 13.74 -12.17 -26.72
N SER A 518 13.76 -12.81 -27.89
CA SER A 518 12.68 -12.77 -28.88
C SER A 518 12.23 -14.18 -29.21
N ILE A 519 11.26 -14.68 -28.47
CA ILE A 519 10.68 -16.02 -28.67
C ILE A 519 9.21 -15.86 -29.08
N GLU A 520 8.80 -16.60 -30.10
CA GLU A 520 7.37 -16.67 -30.46
C GLU A 520 6.62 -17.59 -29.51
N SER A 521 5.57 -17.08 -28.90
CA SER A 521 4.69 -17.85 -28.03
C SER A 521 3.29 -17.98 -28.64
N LYS A 522 2.70 -19.15 -28.53
CA LYS A 522 1.33 -19.37 -28.97
C LYS A 522 0.37 -18.92 -27.85
N LYS A 523 -0.71 -18.27 -28.24
CA LYS A 523 -1.76 -17.90 -27.29
C LYS A 523 -2.33 -19.14 -26.60
N ALA A 524 -2.51 -19.05 -25.29
CA ALA A 524 -3.23 -20.05 -24.51
C ALA A 524 -4.75 -19.90 -24.71
N THR A 525 -5.45 -20.98 -24.53
CA THR A 525 -6.92 -20.97 -24.51
C THR A 525 -7.36 -21.10 -23.05
N TYR A 526 -8.22 -20.20 -22.60
CA TYR A 526 -8.80 -20.26 -21.27
C TYR A 526 -10.20 -20.86 -21.33
N THR A 527 -10.53 -21.68 -20.34
CA THR A 527 -11.84 -22.32 -20.16
C THR A 527 -12.40 -21.93 -18.81
N PHE A 528 -12.66 -20.63 -18.63
CA PHE A 528 -13.24 -20.13 -17.39
C PHE A 528 -14.71 -20.54 -17.28
N GLU A 529 -15.07 -21.13 -16.15
CA GLU A 529 -16.47 -21.43 -15.83
C GLU A 529 -17.13 -20.18 -15.26
N ARG A 530 -18.07 -19.61 -16.01
CA ARG A 530 -18.94 -18.54 -15.52
C ARG A 530 -20.12 -19.16 -14.80
N THR A 531 -20.05 -19.21 -13.48
CA THR A 531 -21.16 -19.72 -12.67
C THR A 531 -21.68 -18.58 -11.81
N ILE A 532 -22.93 -18.18 -12.06
CA ILE A 532 -23.63 -17.22 -11.18
C ILE A 532 -23.95 -17.95 -9.88
N ARG A 533 -23.44 -17.45 -8.78
CA ARG A 533 -23.64 -18.00 -7.43
C ARG A 533 -24.11 -16.90 -6.50
N ASN A 534 -24.98 -17.27 -5.55
CA ASN A 534 -25.19 -16.44 -4.38
C ASN A 534 -24.14 -16.87 -3.34
N GLU A 535 -23.07 -16.10 -3.22
CA GLU A 535 -21.95 -16.38 -2.33
C GLU A 535 -21.98 -15.39 -1.15
N ALA A 536 -21.57 -15.86 0.01
CA ALA A 536 -21.34 -15.02 1.19
C ALA A 536 -20.01 -15.42 1.85
N TYR A 537 -19.31 -14.44 2.34
CA TYR A 537 -18.10 -14.63 3.16
C TYR A 537 -18.43 -14.16 4.58
N VAL A 538 -18.17 -15.03 5.56
CA VAL A 538 -18.34 -14.70 6.98
C VAL A 538 -17.04 -14.06 7.46
N THR A 539 -17.16 -12.91 8.11
CA THR A 539 -16.03 -12.16 8.66
C THR A 539 -16.41 -11.55 10.00
N SER A 540 -15.44 -11.11 10.78
CA SER A 540 -15.62 -10.38 12.04
C SER A 540 -15.95 -8.88 11.85
N SER A 541 -16.29 -8.47 10.62
CA SER A 541 -16.68 -7.08 10.36
C SER A 541 -18.04 -6.76 10.99
N SER A 542 -18.14 -5.62 11.66
CA SER A 542 -19.40 -5.07 12.17
C SER A 542 -20.33 -4.55 11.07
N VAL A 543 -19.85 -4.50 9.82
CA VAL A 543 -20.60 -4.01 8.66
C VAL A 543 -20.83 -5.13 7.66
N GLN A 544 -22.08 -5.29 7.21
CA GLN A 544 -22.43 -6.18 6.13
C GLN A 544 -22.33 -5.47 4.78
N ALA A 545 -21.51 -6.00 3.88
CA ALA A 545 -21.39 -5.52 2.51
C ALA A 545 -22.21 -6.41 1.56
N ILE A 546 -23.27 -5.86 0.98
CA ILE A 546 -24.10 -6.55 0.00
C ILE A 546 -23.90 -5.89 -1.35
N VAL A 547 -23.46 -6.67 -2.33
CA VAL A 547 -23.29 -6.20 -3.71
C VAL A 547 -24.18 -6.98 -4.67
N SER A 548 -24.82 -6.28 -5.58
CA SER A 548 -25.58 -6.87 -6.68
C SER A 548 -25.23 -6.15 -7.98
N GLY A 549 -25.29 -6.86 -9.10
CA GLY A 549 -24.97 -6.27 -10.38
C GLY A 549 -25.36 -7.14 -11.55
N PHE A 550 -25.34 -6.56 -12.73
CA PHE A 550 -25.63 -7.21 -13.99
C PHE A 550 -24.84 -6.56 -15.14
N ASN A 551 -24.65 -7.31 -16.22
CA ASN A 551 -24.04 -6.78 -17.42
C ASN A 551 -25.10 -6.07 -18.28
N PHE A 552 -25.19 -4.75 -18.19
CA PHE A 552 -26.19 -3.97 -18.92
C PHE A 552 -26.02 -4.02 -20.45
N LYS A 553 -24.83 -4.30 -20.97
CA LYS A 553 -24.63 -4.52 -22.43
C LYS A 553 -25.32 -5.78 -22.95
N GLN A 554 -25.69 -6.71 -22.08
CA GLN A 554 -26.47 -7.91 -22.45
C GLN A 554 -27.99 -7.65 -22.43
N LEU A 555 -28.42 -6.51 -21.93
CA LEU A 555 -29.82 -6.13 -21.84
C LEU A 555 -30.32 -5.34 -23.06
N GLY A 556 -29.48 -5.05 -24.04
CA GLY A 556 -29.82 -4.40 -25.30
C GLY A 556 -29.18 -3.04 -25.42
#